data_2cb8727387702d64dc476266827fa677
#
_entry.id   2cb8727387702d64dc476266827fa677
#
_cell.length_a   1.000
_cell.length_b   1.000
_cell.length_c   1.000
_cell.angle_alpha   90.00
_cell.angle_beta   90.00
_cell.angle_gamma   90.00
#
_symmetry.space_group_name_H-M   'P 1'
#
loop_
_entity.id
_entity.type
_entity.pdbx_description
1 polymer ?
#
loop_
_entity_poly.entity_id
_entity_poly.type
_entity_poly.pdbx_seq_one_letter_code
_entity_poly.pdbx_strand_id
1 'polypeptide(L)'
;KQEIKIWGTITAASMVCGVISDRIDIIGIISIVILCLLYHTVNRINLILFIRVASGVLAIILSVMLAAHLIPGFNNWKVIDSVSLTETSLPYSMYLNMDKTLVGLAILGLGFPLIKSLKEWGSVLRSTLPIFLVGLIVLASASQAFGYTHWDFKFPDLFFVWALINLIFTCVSEEAFFRGFLQKNLFKIL
;
A
#
# COMPACT_ATOMS: atom_id res chain seq x y z
N LYS A 1 -15.22 -0.61 -16.43
CA LYS A 1 -16.43 -0.32 -15.59
C LYS A 1 -16.68 -1.39 -14.52
N GLN A 2 -16.51 -2.68 -14.83
CA GLN A 2 -16.72 -3.77 -13.85
C GLN A 2 -15.65 -3.78 -12.74
N GLU A 3 -14.41 -3.52 -13.08
CA GLU A 3 -13.27 -3.46 -12.14
C GLU A 3 -13.44 -2.34 -11.12
N ILE A 4 -13.91 -1.16 -11.55
CA ILE A 4 -14.20 -0.04 -10.64
C ILE A 4 -15.27 -0.41 -9.61
N LYS A 5 -16.29 -1.19 -10.02
CA LYS A 5 -17.32 -1.65 -9.08
C LYS A 5 -16.75 -2.62 -8.05
N ILE A 6 -15.91 -3.56 -8.47
CA ILE A 6 -15.28 -4.55 -7.56
C ILE A 6 -14.44 -3.82 -6.51
N TRP A 7 -13.54 -2.94 -6.92
CA TRP A 7 -12.68 -2.20 -6.01
C TRP A 7 -13.48 -1.25 -5.10
N GLY A 8 -14.46 -0.55 -5.66
CA GLY A 8 -15.37 0.30 -4.88
C GLY A 8 -16.13 -0.49 -3.82
N THR A 9 -16.60 -1.69 -4.15
CA THR A 9 -17.27 -2.58 -3.19
C THR A 9 -16.30 -3.05 -2.11
N ILE A 10 -15.07 -3.43 -2.45
CA ILE A 10 -14.05 -3.85 -1.49
C ILE A 10 -13.70 -2.69 -0.56
N THR A 11 -13.49 -1.48 -1.09
CA THR A 11 -13.20 -0.29 -0.29
C THR A 11 -14.34 0.03 0.67
N ALA A 12 -15.58 0.05 0.17
CA ALA A 12 -16.76 0.29 0.99
C ALA A 12 -16.93 -0.78 2.09
N ALA A 13 -16.78 -2.05 1.75
CA ALA A 13 -16.83 -3.15 2.71
C ALA A 13 -15.73 -3.02 3.79
N SER A 14 -14.51 -2.68 3.38
CA SER A 14 -13.39 -2.45 4.31
C SER A 14 -13.68 -1.30 5.27
N MET A 15 -14.26 -0.19 4.77
CA MET A 15 -14.66 0.94 5.62
C MET A 15 -15.77 0.55 6.60
N VAL A 16 -16.79 -0.17 6.15
CA VAL A 16 -17.88 -0.66 7.01
C VAL A 16 -17.34 -1.59 8.10
N CYS A 17 -16.49 -2.55 7.74
CA CYS A 17 -15.83 -3.42 8.72
C CYS A 17 -14.98 -2.62 9.72
N GLY A 18 -14.25 -1.61 9.23
CA GLY A 18 -13.44 -0.72 10.06
C GLY A 18 -14.27 0.06 11.08
N VAL A 19 -15.44 0.56 10.67
CA VAL A 19 -16.38 1.26 11.58
C VAL A 19 -16.97 0.30 12.61
N ILE A 20 -17.47 -0.87 12.18
CA ILE A 20 -18.08 -1.87 13.08
C ILE A 20 -17.07 -2.35 14.14
N SER A 21 -15.77 -2.40 13.78
CA SER A 21 -14.69 -2.82 14.69
C SER A 21 -14.04 -1.68 15.47
N ASP A 22 -14.59 -0.47 15.46
CA ASP A 22 -14.04 0.73 16.10
C ASP A 22 -12.61 1.07 15.64
N ARG A 23 -12.27 0.73 14.38
CA ARG A 23 -10.96 1.00 13.78
C ARG A 23 -10.94 2.24 12.91
N ILE A 24 -12.10 2.70 12.47
CA ILE A 24 -12.25 3.91 11.64
C ILE A 24 -13.38 4.74 12.22
N ASP A 25 -13.12 6.01 12.48
CA ASP A 25 -14.12 6.99 12.86
C ASP A 25 -14.58 7.86 11.67
N ILE A 26 -15.44 8.85 11.95
CA ILE A 26 -15.99 9.74 10.92
C ILE A 26 -14.91 10.55 10.20
N ILE A 27 -13.82 10.93 10.87
CA ILE A 27 -12.70 11.69 10.27
C ILE A 27 -11.96 10.81 9.29
N GLY A 28 -11.71 9.55 9.65
CA GLY A 28 -11.11 8.55 8.77
C GLY A 28 -11.95 8.32 7.51
N ILE A 29 -13.29 8.18 7.65
CA ILE A 29 -14.21 8.03 6.52
C ILE A 29 -14.12 9.25 5.59
N ILE A 30 -14.24 10.46 6.13
CA ILE A 30 -14.18 11.70 5.36
C ILE A 30 -12.85 11.80 4.60
N SER A 31 -11.73 11.48 5.24
CA SER A 31 -10.40 11.51 4.63
C SER A 31 -10.31 10.60 3.40
N ILE A 32 -10.82 9.37 3.50
CA ILE A 32 -10.81 8.42 2.38
C ILE A 32 -11.78 8.86 1.27
N VAL A 33 -12.94 9.39 1.60
CA VAL A 33 -13.88 9.93 0.59
C VAL A 33 -13.25 11.09 -0.16
N ILE A 34 -12.61 12.04 0.52
CA ILE A 34 -11.87 13.14 -0.10
C ILE A 34 -10.78 12.60 -1.02
N LEU A 35 -10.01 11.62 -0.54
CA LEU A 35 -8.95 11.00 -1.34
C LEU A 35 -9.50 10.37 -2.63
N CYS A 36 -10.59 9.61 -2.54
CA CYS A 36 -11.25 9.03 -3.71
C CYS A 36 -11.73 10.10 -4.71
N LEU A 37 -12.30 11.21 -4.21
CA LEU A 37 -12.72 12.33 -5.06
C LEU A 37 -11.53 13.01 -5.75
N LEU A 38 -10.42 13.22 -5.04
CA LEU A 38 -9.19 13.77 -5.60
C LEU A 38 -8.63 12.87 -6.71
N TYR A 39 -8.49 11.58 -6.48
CA TYR A 39 -8.04 10.62 -7.50
C TYR A 39 -8.98 10.56 -8.71
N HIS A 40 -10.30 10.61 -8.46
CA HIS A 40 -11.28 10.66 -9.53
C HIS A 40 -11.09 11.91 -10.41
N THR A 41 -10.86 13.06 -9.78
CA THR A 41 -10.64 14.36 -10.46
C THR A 41 -9.38 14.35 -11.33
N VAL A 42 -8.28 13.80 -10.83
CA VAL A 42 -7.02 13.64 -11.58
C VAL A 42 -7.22 12.86 -12.89
N ASN A 43 -8.09 11.85 -12.88
CA ASN A 43 -8.35 11.00 -14.03
C ASN A 43 -9.37 11.59 -15.03
N ARG A 44 -9.99 12.74 -14.75
CA ARG A 44 -10.95 13.42 -15.62
C ARG A 44 -10.25 14.28 -16.65
N ILE A 45 -10.06 13.76 -17.88
CA ILE A 45 -9.38 14.46 -18.98
C ILE A 45 -10.09 15.76 -19.44
N ASN A 46 -11.40 15.85 -19.21
CA ASN A 46 -12.21 17.00 -19.60
C ASN A 46 -12.11 18.19 -18.64
N LEU A 47 -11.40 18.05 -17.51
CA LEU A 47 -11.19 19.14 -16.58
C LEU A 47 -9.96 19.97 -16.95
N ILE A 48 -9.99 21.25 -16.58
CA ILE A 48 -8.88 22.19 -16.74
C ILE A 48 -7.62 21.61 -16.10
N LEU A 49 -6.48 21.71 -16.80
CA LEU A 49 -5.19 21.13 -16.34
C LEU A 49 -4.84 21.56 -14.92
N PHE A 50 -5.05 22.83 -14.59
CA PHE A 50 -4.79 23.37 -13.25
C PHE A 50 -5.54 22.60 -12.15
N ILE A 51 -6.84 22.32 -12.34
CA ILE A 51 -7.66 21.57 -11.38
C ILE A 51 -7.12 20.14 -11.21
N ARG A 52 -6.72 19.50 -12.32
CA ARG A 52 -6.16 18.13 -12.28
C ARG A 52 -4.83 18.09 -11.55
N VAL A 53 -3.94 19.04 -11.81
CA VAL A 53 -2.63 19.12 -11.14
C VAL A 53 -2.81 19.43 -9.65
N ALA A 54 -3.63 20.41 -9.30
CA ALA A 54 -3.92 20.75 -7.91
C ALA A 54 -4.52 19.55 -7.15
N SER A 55 -5.49 18.85 -7.75
CA SER A 55 -6.05 17.62 -7.17
C SER A 55 -5.01 16.51 -7.02
N GLY A 56 -4.07 16.39 -7.95
CA GLY A 56 -2.98 15.44 -7.89
C GLY A 56 -2.02 15.71 -6.73
N VAL A 57 -1.63 16.97 -6.57
CA VAL A 57 -0.77 17.40 -5.44
C VAL A 57 -1.46 17.15 -4.11
N LEU A 58 -2.74 17.54 -3.98
CA LEU A 58 -3.52 17.30 -2.76
C LEU A 58 -3.69 15.81 -2.48
N ALA A 59 -3.91 14.99 -3.52
CA ALA A 59 -3.99 13.54 -3.38
C ALA A 59 -2.68 12.93 -2.88
N ILE A 60 -1.52 13.41 -3.36
CA ILE A 60 -0.20 12.98 -2.87
C ILE A 60 -0.05 13.35 -1.40
N ILE A 61 -0.30 14.61 -1.05
CA ILE A 61 -0.16 15.10 0.33
C ILE A 61 -1.04 14.27 1.27
N LEU A 62 -2.33 14.13 0.94
CA LEU A 62 -3.27 13.38 1.78
C LEU A 62 -2.88 11.88 1.89
N SER A 63 -2.42 11.26 0.80
CA SER A 63 -1.96 9.88 0.82
C SER A 63 -0.73 9.68 1.72
N VAL A 64 0.23 10.61 1.65
CA VAL A 64 1.42 10.59 2.50
C VAL A 64 1.04 10.80 3.96
N MET A 65 0.14 11.76 4.27
CA MET A 65 -0.34 11.99 5.62
C MET A 65 -1.05 10.77 6.22
N LEU A 66 -1.90 10.10 5.42
CA LEU A 66 -2.55 8.86 5.83
C LEU A 66 -1.54 7.73 6.06
N ALA A 67 -0.61 7.52 5.11
CA ALA A 67 0.42 6.48 5.22
C ALA A 67 1.41 6.73 6.38
N ALA A 68 1.61 7.98 6.78
CA ALA A 68 2.43 8.38 7.92
C ALA A 68 1.63 8.47 9.23
N HIS A 69 0.34 8.06 9.25
CA HIS A 69 -0.54 8.06 10.41
C HIS A 69 -0.76 9.46 11.04
N LEU A 70 -0.68 10.52 10.22
CA LEU A 70 -0.84 11.90 10.67
C LEU A 70 -2.30 12.36 10.68
N ILE A 71 -3.20 11.61 10.03
CA ILE A 71 -4.63 11.89 10.02
C ILE A 71 -5.28 11.13 11.18
N PRO A 72 -5.96 11.81 12.11
CA PRO A 72 -6.73 11.12 13.13
C PRO A 72 -7.89 10.34 12.53
N GLY A 73 -8.48 9.44 13.32
CA GLY A 73 -9.65 8.67 12.89
C GLY A 73 -9.34 7.23 12.46
N PHE A 74 -8.10 6.78 12.67
CA PHE A 74 -7.69 5.40 12.45
C PHE A 74 -7.06 4.82 13.71
N ASN A 75 -7.65 3.75 14.23
CA ASN A 75 -7.12 2.97 15.34
C ASN A 75 -6.52 1.67 14.80
N ASN A 76 -5.29 1.75 14.29
CA ASN A 76 -4.60 0.61 13.67
C ASN A 76 -4.37 -0.51 14.68
N TRP A 77 -4.70 -1.74 14.30
CA TRP A 77 -4.60 -2.89 15.20
C TRP A 77 -3.16 -3.41 15.28
N LYS A 78 -2.59 -3.41 16.48
CA LYS A 78 -1.29 -4.04 16.75
C LYS A 78 -1.47 -5.56 16.78
N VAL A 79 -0.93 -6.27 15.79
CA VAL A 79 -1.02 -7.73 15.65
C VAL A 79 0.17 -8.44 16.26
N ILE A 80 1.35 -7.82 16.15
CA ILE A 80 2.58 -8.29 16.79
C ILE A 80 3.01 -7.18 17.75
N ASP A 81 3.23 -7.53 19.01
CA ASP A 81 3.63 -6.56 20.02
C ASP A 81 4.95 -6.95 20.67
N SER A 82 5.98 -6.16 20.36
CA SER A 82 7.29 -6.17 21.05
C SER A 82 7.93 -7.56 21.13
N VAL A 83 7.84 -8.36 20.05
CA VAL A 83 8.41 -9.69 19.97
C VAL A 83 9.88 -9.63 19.55
N SER A 84 10.78 -10.15 20.37
CA SER A 84 12.18 -10.37 20.02
C SER A 84 12.32 -11.68 19.27
N LEU A 85 12.75 -11.63 18.01
CA LEU A 85 12.92 -12.82 17.16
C LEU A 85 14.23 -13.57 17.47
N THR A 86 15.19 -12.86 18.08
CA THR A 86 16.48 -13.40 18.54
C THR A 86 16.81 -12.79 19.89
N GLU A 87 17.77 -13.37 20.61
CA GLU A 87 18.26 -12.78 21.87
C GLU A 87 18.86 -11.38 21.70
N THR A 88 19.40 -11.12 20.51
CA THR A 88 20.08 -9.85 20.17
C THR A 88 19.21 -8.93 19.30
N SER A 89 18.02 -9.36 18.88
CA SER A 89 17.16 -8.53 18.03
C SER A 89 16.42 -7.45 18.82
N LEU A 90 16.21 -6.31 18.19
CA LEU A 90 15.30 -5.31 18.71
C LEU A 90 13.87 -5.86 18.74
N PRO A 91 13.05 -5.50 19.74
CA PRO A 91 11.64 -5.88 19.78
C PRO A 91 10.90 -5.38 18.54
N TYR A 92 10.21 -6.28 17.86
CA TYR A 92 9.46 -5.98 16.66
C TYR A 92 7.96 -5.89 16.95
N SER A 93 7.34 -4.82 16.45
CA SER A 93 5.89 -4.63 16.52
C SER A 93 5.32 -4.43 15.11
N MET A 94 4.14 -4.95 14.86
CA MET A 94 3.46 -4.86 13.57
C MET A 94 1.99 -4.47 13.73
N TYR A 95 1.55 -3.57 12.88
CA TYR A 95 0.17 -3.08 12.85
C TYR A 95 -0.51 -3.42 11.52
N LEU A 96 -1.81 -3.70 11.59
CA LEU A 96 -2.70 -3.65 10.44
C LEU A 96 -3.08 -2.19 10.17
N ASN A 97 -2.39 -1.58 9.23
CA ASN A 97 -2.54 -0.16 8.91
C ASN A 97 -3.72 0.06 7.95
N MET A 98 -4.91 0.26 8.49
CA MET A 98 -6.14 0.45 7.70
C MET A 98 -6.09 1.71 6.83
N ASP A 99 -5.55 2.80 7.36
CA ASP A 99 -5.32 4.06 6.64
C ASP A 99 -4.48 3.84 5.37
N LYS A 100 -3.32 3.22 5.50
CA LYS A 100 -2.42 2.90 4.39
C LYS A 100 -3.07 1.95 3.37
N THR A 101 -3.77 0.94 3.85
CA THR A 101 -4.47 -0.03 3.00
C THR A 101 -5.57 0.62 2.18
N LEU A 102 -6.36 1.52 2.80
CA LEU A 102 -7.43 2.24 2.11
C LEU A 102 -6.89 3.21 1.05
N VAL A 103 -5.71 3.82 1.26
CA VAL A 103 -5.00 4.56 0.20
C VAL A 103 -4.72 3.66 -1.00
N GLY A 104 -4.15 2.48 -0.77
CA GLY A 104 -3.89 1.51 -1.83
C GLY A 104 -5.15 1.09 -2.59
N LEU A 105 -6.22 0.75 -1.87
CA LEU A 105 -7.51 0.37 -2.45
C LEU A 105 -8.14 1.50 -3.27
N ALA A 106 -8.07 2.75 -2.78
CA ALA A 106 -8.57 3.92 -3.50
C ALA A 106 -7.85 4.11 -4.84
N ILE A 107 -6.54 3.91 -4.88
CA ILE A 107 -5.74 4.01 -6.11
C ILE A 107 -6.05 2.86 -7.06
N LEU A 108 -6.04 1.62 -6.59
CA LEU A 108 -6.34 0.43 -7.38
C LEU A 108 -7.75 0.51 -7.99
N GLY A 109 -8.72 1.01 -7.20
CA GLY A 109 -10.11 1.16 -7.63
C GLY A 109 -10.32 2.12 -8.80
N LEU A 110 -9.41 3.05 -9.00
CA LEU A 110 -9.59 4.12 -9.97
C LEU A 110 -8.77 3.99 -11.26
N GLY A 111 -7.95 2.96 -11.42
CA GLY A 111 -7.17 2.97 -12.63
C GLY A 111 -6.32 1.78 -13.04
N PHE A 112 -6.42 0.64 -12.37
CA PHE A 112 -5.59 -0.50 -12.73
C PHE A 112 -6.40 -1.65 -13.29
N PRO A 113 -6.06 -2.13 -14.50
CA PRO A 113 -6.60 -3.37 -15.01
C PRO A 113 -6.07 -4.54 -14.16
N LEU A 114 -6.96 -5.42 -13.74
CA LEU A 114 -6.60 -6.67 -13.10
C LEU A 114 -6.01 -7.64 -14.12
N ILE A 115 -5.02 -8.41 -13.70
CA ILE A 115 -4.53 -9.56 -14.47
C ILE A 115 -5.68 -10.59 -14.58
N LYS A 116 -5.98 -11.01 -15.82
CA LYS A 116 -7.18 -11.80 -16.11
C LYS A 116 -6.89 -13.26 -16.40
N SER A 117 -5.63 -13.64 -16.59
CA SER A 117 -5.26 -15.00 -16.98
C SER A 117 -3.99 -15.49 -16.31
N LEU A 118 -3.89 -16.81 -16.13
CA LEU A 118 -2.67 -17.45 -15.65
C LEU A 118 -1.47 -17.21 -16.58
N LYS A 119 -1.73 -17.03 -17.90
CA LYS A 119 -0.69 -16.71 -18.87
C LYS A 119 -0.09 -15.32 -18.62
N GLU A 120 -0.93 -14.34 -18.31
CA GLU A 120 -0.47 -12.99 -17.92
C GLU A 120 0.32 -13.04 -16.62
N TRP A 121 -0.15 -13.77 -15.60
CA TRP A 121 0.59 -14.01 -14.36
C TRP A 121 1.96 -14.64 -14.62
N GLY A 122 2.02 -15.68 -15.48
CA GLY A 122 3.29 -16.32 -15.86
C GLY A 122 4.25 -15.35 -16.55
N SER A 123 3.73 -14.46 -17.42
CA SER A 123 4.53 -13.42 -18.06
C SER A 123 5.10 -12.42 -17.07
N VAL A 124 4.27 -11.94 -16.15
CA VAL A 124 4.69 -10.99 -15.09
C VAL A 124 5.76 -11.64 -14.20
N LEU A 125 5.52 -12.84 -13.71
CA LEU A 125 6.48 -13.54 -12.85
C LEU A 125 7.81 -13.78 -13.56
N ARG A 126 7.78 -14.20 -14.83
CA ARG A 126 9.00 -14.43 -15.61
C ARG A 126 9.85 -13.17 -15.79
N SER A 127 9.22 -12.01 -15.95
CA SER A 127 9.91 -10.74 -16.11
C SER A 127 10.38 -10.13 -14.79
N THR A 128 9.63 -10.32 -13.70
CA THR A 128 9.93 -9.68 -12.41
C THR A 128 10.83 -10.52 -11.51
N LEU A 129 10.74 -11.86 -11.56
CA LEU A 129 11.48 -12.75 -10.68
C LEU A 129 13.01 -12.59 -10.78
N PRO A 130 13.63 -12.48 -11.97
CA PRO A 130 15.08 -12.25 -12.06
C PRO A 130 15.50 -10.94 -11.40
N ILE A 131 14.75 -9.86 -11.64
CA ILE A 131 15.03 -8.54 -11.05
C ILE A 131 14.89 -8.60 -9.53
N PHE A 132 13.86 -9.27 -9.04
CA PHE A 132 13.63 -9.48 -7.61
C PHE A 132 14.80 -10.25 -6.97
N LEU A 133 15.26 -11.35 -7.58
CA LEU A 133 16.36 -12.14 -7.05
C LEU A 133 17.68 -11.36 -7.02
N VAL A 134 17.98 -10.60 -8.07
CA VAL A 134 19.16 -9.73 -8.10
C VAL A 134 19.04 -8.65 -7.02
N GLY A 135 17.90 -7.99 -6.89
CA GLY A 135 17.66 -6.99 -5.87
C GLY A 135 17.81 -7.57 -4.44
N LEU A 136 17.27 -8.75 -4.21
CA LEU A 136 17.38 -9.44 -2.93
C LEU A 136 18.84 -9.73 -2.57
N ILE A 137 19.62 -10.27 -3.50
CA ILE A 137 21.04 -10.57 -3.29
C ILE A 137 21.84 -9.29 -3.01
N VAL A 138 21.63 -8.24 -3.81
CA VAL A 138 22.32 -6.95 -3.65
C VAL A 138 22.00 -6.32 -2.29
N LEU A 139 20.73 -6.24 -1.93
CA LEU A 139 20.30 -5.63 -0.67
C LEU A 139 20.75 -6.44 0.54
N ALA A 140 20.66 -7.77 0.51
CA ALA A 140 21.11 -8.63 1.59
C ALA A 140 22.64 -8.52 1.77
N SER A 141 23.41 -8.53 0.66
CA SER A 141 24.87 -8.37 0.71
C SER A 141 25.29 -7.00 1.23
N ALA A 142 24.63 -5.93 0.77
CA ALA A 142 24.91 -4.57 1.23
C ALA A 142 24.58 -4.42 2.74
N SER A 143 23.42 -4.91 3.17
CA SER A 143 23.00 -4.85 4.57
C SER A 143 23.99 -5.56 5.50
N GLN A 144 24.52 -6.70 5.05
CA GLN A 144 25.57 -7.44 5.76
C GLN A 144 26.89 -6.67 5.79
N ALA A 145 27.33 -6.17 4.62
CA ALA A 145 28.59 -5.44 4.50
C ALA A 145 28.63 -4.16 5.36
N PHE A 146 27.49 -3.48 5.50
CA PHE A 146 27.36 -2.31 6.37
C PHE A 146 27.06 -2.64 7.85
N GLY A 147 26.97 -3.93 8.22
CA GLY A 147 26.75 -4.35 9.59
C GLY A 147 25.32 -4.12 10.12
N TYR A 148 24.35 -3.86 9.21
CA TYR A 148 22.94 -3.69 9.60
C TYR A 148 22.26 -5.00 9.97
N THR A 149 22.71 -6.12 9.40
CA THR A 149 22.15 -7.44 9.65
C THR A 149 23.25 -8.47 9.83
N HIS A 150 22.96 -9.53 10.58
CA HIS A 150 23.77 -10.72 10.71
C HIS A 150 22.99 -11.95 10.24
N TRP A 151 23.69 -12.94 9.69
CA TRP A 151 23.08 -14.19 9.27
C TRP A 151 22.60 -14.96 10.50
N ASP A 152 21.29 -15.21 10.58
CA ASP A 152 20.65 -16.02 11.59
C ASP A 152 19.57 -16.87 10.91
N PHE A 153 19.95 -18.06 10.49
CA PHE A 153 19.06 -18.95 9.73
C PHE A 153 18.03 -19.58 10.64
N LYS A 154 16.88 -18.93 10.75
CA LYS A 154 15.72 -19.47 11.45
C LYS A 154 14.42 -19.07 10.73
N PHE A 155 13.39 -19.83 11.02
CA PHE A 155 12.06 -19.62 10.51
C PHE A 155 11.14 -19.30 11.69
N PRO A 156 10.87 -18.00 11.96
CA PRO A 156 10.01 -17.61 13.07
C PRO A 156 8.57 -18.11 12.88
N ASP A 157 7.90 -18.50 13.94
CA ASP A 157 6.48 -18.92 13.91
C ASP A 157 5.56 -17.81 13.34
N LEU A 158 5.94 -16.56 13.56
CA LEU A 158 5.21 -15.39 13.06
C LEU A 158 5.42 -15.09 11.57
N PHE A 159 6.29 -15.84 10.86
CA PHE A 159 6.66 -15.55 9.48
C PHE A 159 5.45 -15.42 8.54
N PHE A 160 4.52 -16.36 8.60
CA PHE A 160 3.35 -16.32 7.70
C PHE A 160 2.43 -15.15 7.98
N VAL A 161 2.22 -14.82 9.25
CA VAL A 161 1.43 -13.65 9.66
C VAL A 161 2.12 -12.37 9.19
N TRP A 162 3.41 -12.26 9.44
CA TRP A 162 4.24 -11.14 8.98
C TRP A 162 4.21 -10.99 7.46
N ALA A 163 4.42 -12.08 6.71
CA ALA A 163 4.47 -12.06 5.25
C ALA A 163 3.11 -11.65 4.65
N LEU A 164 2.01 -12.19 5.17
CA LEU A 164 0.66 -11.88 4.69
C LEU A 164 0.31 -10.41 4.93
N ILE A 165 0.57 -9.91 6.13
CA ILE A 165 0.29 -8.51 6.48
C ILE A 165 1.15 -7.56 5.64
N ASN A 166 2.46 -7.82 5.53
CA ASN A 166 3.31 -6.98 4.68
C ASN A 166 2.87 -6.98 3.23
N LEU A 167 2.55 -8.15 2.67
CA LEU A 167 2.13 -8.24 1.27
C LEU A 167 0.85 -7.45 1.03
N ILE A 168 -0.20 -7.70 1.81
CA ILE A 168 -1.54 -7.16 1.53
C ILE A 168 -1.66 -5.71 2.00
N PHE A 169 -1.22 -5.41 3.23
CA PHE A 169 -1.48 -4.09 3.85
C PHE A 169 -0.36 -3.07 3.58
N THR A 170 0.85 -3.53 3.26
CA THR A 170 1.98 -2.63 3.03
C THR A 170 2.39 -2.60 1.57
N CYS A 171 2.92 -3.71 1.03
CA CYS A 171 3.50 -3.74 -0.31
C CYS A 171 2.50 -3.38 -1.41
N VAL A 172 1.28 -3.95 -1.37
CA VAL A 172 0.25 -3.64 -2.37
C VAL A 172 -0.10 -2.15 -2.34
N SER A 173 -0.22 -1.56 -1.16
CA SER A 173 -0.56 -0.15 -0.99
C SER A 173 0.57 0.77 -1.46
N GLU A 174 1.81 0.45 -1.13
CA GLU A 174 2.98 1.20 -1.57
C GLU A 174 3.18 1.12 -3.08
N GLU A 175 3.09 -0.06 -3.68
CA GLU A 175 3.17 -0.24 -5.13
C GLU A 175 2.05 0.49 -5.86
N ALA A 176 0.82 0.46 -5.35
CA ALA A 176 -0.29 1.22 -5.90
C ALA A 176 0.02 2.73 -5.88
N PHE A 177 0.54 3.25 -4.78
CA PHE A 177 0.88 4.67 -4.66
C PHE A 177 2.07 5.06 -5.54
N PHE A 178 3.22 4.41 -5.39
CA PHE A 178 4.44 4.81 -6.09
C PHE A 178 4.38 4.53 -7.59
N ARG A 179 4.05 3.32 -8.00
CA ARG A 179 4.01 2.95 -9.42
C ARG A 179 2.68 3.28 -10.05
N GLY A 180 1.61 3.00 -9.33
CA GLY A 180 0.28 3.16 -9.83
C GLY A 180 -0.16 4.60 -9.99
N PHE A 181 0.15 5.44 -9.03
CA PHE A 181 -0.28 6.82 -9.06
C PHE A 181 0.87 7.80 -9.37
N LEU A 182 1.93 7.79 -8.59
CA LEU A 182 2.99 8.80 -8.69
C LEU A 182 3.75 8.68 -10.01
N GLN A 183 4.35 7.55 -10.28
CA GLN A 183 5.14 7.32 -11.49
C GLN A 183 4.31 7.48 -12.76
N LYS A 184 3.11 6.90 -12.80
CA LYS A 184 2.21 7.00 -13.96
C LYS A 184 1.81 8.44 -14.29
N ASN A 185 1.62 9.30 -13.30
CA ASN A 185 1.25 10.70 -13.54
C ASN A 185 2.45 11.58 -13.86
N LEU A 186 3.64 11.31 -13.28
CA LEU A 186 4.88 11.98 -13.67
C LEU A 186 5.22 11.74 -15.14
N PHE A 187 5.13 10.51 -15.64
CA PHE A 187 5.37 10.19 -17.06
C PHE A 187 4.38 10.85 -18.05
N LYS A 188 3.25 11.36 -17.58
CA LYS A 188 2.32 12.11 -18.43
C LYS A 188 2.65 13.59 -18.54
N ILE A 189 3.51 14.09 -17.65
CA ILE A 189 3.91 15.49 -17.57
C ILE A 189 5.26 15.71 -18.27
N LEU A 190 6.12 14.66 -18.29
CA LEU A 190 7.38 14.61 -19.03
C LEU A 190 7.16 14.22 -20.47
#